data_ff9147bede03d8a29a3e7499c8aeb5e6
#
_entry.id   ff9147bede03d8a29a3e7499c8aeb5e6
#
_cell.length_a   1.000
_cell.length_b   1.000
_cell.length_c   1.000
_cell.angle_alpha   90.00
_cell.angle_beta   90.00
_cell.angle_gamma   90.00
#
_symmetry.space_group_name_H-M   'P 1'
#
loop_
_entity.id
_entity.type
_entity.pdbx_description
1 polymer ?
#
loop_
_entity_poly.entity_id
_entity_poly.type
_entity_poly.pdbx_seq_one_letter_code
_entity_poly.pdbx_strand_id
1 'polypeptide(L)'
;MPAFDPLTYRYASRRNVVYAKNAVACTSVPLGAQIGLDVMKSGGNAVDAAVAMAAAMPLLEPTGNGLGSDCFALVWIERDKRLYGLNASGVAPMALSAEKVRAMGYTEMPKAGWLPTMVPGAPVGWAELNRRFGTKSLAELFAPAISYAEERYPVPVNVARQWERDSRRIAKAMAENAVPHEYWWKSFIKPDGTPYRAGELFHFPDYAATLRSLAATDCESYYRGALMERIVAFSRATGGYFCEDDFCNYHPEWVEPITQDYRAIRSVRSRQTATALRCSWRSAS
;
A
#
# COMPACT_ATOMS: atom_id res chain seq x y z
N MET A 1 -15.17 -17.35 24.02
CA MET A 1 -13.92 -16.91 23.34
C MET A 1 -12.77 -17.72 23.95
N PRO A 2 -11.79 -18.20 23.18
CA PRO A 2 -10.58 -18.71 23.80
C PRO A 2 -9.97 -17.60 24.66
N ALA A 3 -9.73 -17.91 25.93
CA ALA A 3 -9.13 -16.94 26.85
C ALA A 3 -7.69 -16.67 26.38
N PHE A 4 -7.44 -15.47 25.87
CA PHE A 4 -6.09 -15.01 25.60
C PHE A 4 -5.50 -14.46 26.89
N ASP A 5 -4.48 -15.13 27.41
CA ASP A 5 -3.72 -14.63 28.55
C ASP A 5 -2.50 -13.86 28.02
N PRO A 6 -2.47 -12.51 28.14
CA PRO A 6 -1.36 -11.69 27.67
C PRO A 6 -0.07 -11.88 28.50
N LEU A 7 -0.14 -12.54 29.64
CA LEU A 7 1.02 -12.81 30.49
C LEU A 7 1.69 -14.14 30.13
N THR A 8 1.01 -14.99 29.37
CA THR A 8 1.52 -16.31 28.98
C THR A 8 1.78 -16.37 27.47
N TYR A 9 3.03 -16.25 27.08
CA TYR A 9 3.46 -16.41 25.70
C TYR A 9 4.00 -17.81 25.47
N ARG A 10 3.42 -18.51 24.51
CA ARG A 10 3.90 -19.83 24.07
C ARG A 10 5.25 -19.73 23.32
N TYR A 11 5.53 -18.58 22.73
CA TYR A 11 6.76 -18.31 21.98
C TYR A 11 7.52 -17.18 22.66
N ALA A 12 8.86 -17.28 22.69
CA ALA A 12 9.71 -16.24 23.23
C ALA A 12 9.53 -14.95 22.40
N SER A 13 8.91 -13.94 23.00
CA SER A 13 8.77 -12.60 22.43
C SER A 13 9.33 -11.57 23.41
N ARG A 14 10.14 -10.64 22.88
CA ARG A 14 10.64 -9.51 23.66
C ARG A 14 9.74 -8.28 23.59
N ARG A 15 8.58 -8.39 22.93
CA ARG A 15 7.62 -7.29 22.85
C ARG A 15 6.63 -7.37 23.98
N ASN A 16 6.39 -6.24 24.62
CA ASN A 16 5.34 -6.12 25.62
C ASN A 16 3.97 -5.96 24.93
N VAL A 17 2.92 -6.42 25.62
CA VAL A 17 1.55 -6.10 25.24
C VAL A 17 1.33 -4.61 25.46
N VAL A 18 0.76 -3.93 24.47
CA VAL A 18 0.43 -2.51 24.55
C VAL A 18 -1.04 -2.37 24.92
N TYR A 19 -1.31 -1.72 26.05
CA TYR A 19 -2.66 -1.36 26.47
C TYR A 19 -2.89 0.12 26.21
N ALA A 20 -4.03 0.45 25.64
CA ALA A 20 -4.41 1.83 25.39
C ALA A 20 -5.83 2.10 25.88
N LYS A 21 -6.06 3.29 26.46
CA LYS A 21 -7.37 3.71 26.94
C LYS A 21 -8.29 4.16 25.80
N ASN A 22 -7.75 4.91 24.84
CA ASN A 22 -8.56 5.62 23.86
C ASN A 22 -8.42 5.02 22.44
N ALA A 23 -7.19 4.79 21.97
CA ALA A 23 -6.94 4.33 20.61
C ALA A 23 -5.57 3.65 20.47
N VAL A 24 -5.43 2.82 19.45
CA VAL A 24 -4.19 2.13 19.06
C VAL A 24 -3.95 2.36 17.58
N ALA A 25 -2.71 2.64 17.21
CA ALA A 25 -2.23 2.60 15.83
C ALA A 25 -1.18 1.50 15.70
N CYS A 26 -1.26 0.68 14.65
CA CYS A 26 -0.37 -0.45 14.43
C CYS A 26 0.03 -0.53 12.95
N THR A 27 1.33 -0.55 12.70
CA THR A 27 1.92 -0.82 11.38
C THR A 27 3.31 -1.42 11.54
N SER A 28 3.97 -1.80 10.44
CA SER A 28 5.30 -2.43 10.44
C SER A 28 6.44 -1.47 10.85
N VAL A 29 6.24 -0.16 10.71
CA VAL A 29 7.25 0.87 11.00
C VAL A 29 6.78 1.79 12.13
N PRO A 30 7.56 1.94 13.24
CA PRO A 30 7.16 2.77 14.39
C PRO A 30 6.80 4.22 14.04
N LEU A 31 7.51 4.85 13.10
CA LEU A 31 7.19 6.21 12.64
C LEU A 31 5.80 6.30 12.01
N GLY A 32 5.40 5.26 11.26
CA GLY A 32 4.03 5.19 10.73
C GLY A 32 2.99 5.10 11.85
N ALA A 33 3.21 4.27 12.87
CA ALA A 33 2.31 4.18 14.02
C ALA A 33 2.23 5.51 14.79
N GLN A 34 3.35 6.24 14.91
CA GLN A 34 3.40 7.57 15.54
C GLN A 34 2.52 8.56 14.78
N ILE A 35 2.61 8.59 13.43
CA ILE A 35 1.73 9.43 12.59
C ILE A 35 0.25 9.14 12.89
N GLY A 36 -0.14 7.87 12.94
CA GLY A 36 -1.52 7.49 13.24
C GLY A 36 -1.98 7.97 14.62
N LEU A 37 -1.13 7.85 15.64
CA LEU A 37 -1.42 8.33 16.98
C LEU A 37 -1.55 9.86 17.03
N ASP A 38 -0.68 10.58 16.33
CA ASP A 38 -0.70 12.05 16.33
C ASP A 38 -1.93 12.60 15.59
N VAL A 39 -2.36 11.95 14.50
CA VAL A 39 -3.64 12.25 13.84
C VAL A 39 -4.80 12.08 14.81
N MET A 40 -4.88 10.97 15.54
CA MET A 40 -5.95 10.75 16.52
C MET A 40 -5.90 11.72 17.70
N LYS A 41 -4.72 12.06 18.19
CA LYS A 41 -4.54 13.07 19.26
C LYS A 41 -4.95 14.47 18.80
N SER A 42 -4.80 14.78 17.50
CA SER A 42 -5.23 16.06 16.93
C SER A 42 -6.72 16.09 16.54
N GLY A 43 -7.51 15.12 16.98
CA GLY A 43 -8.94 15.06 16.78
C GLY A 43 -9.41 14.31 15.52
N GLY A 44 -8.49 13.70 14.75
CA GLY A 44 -8.86 12.79 13.67
C GLY A 44 -9.39 11.45 14.20
N ASN A 45 -10.15 10.76 13.38
CA ASN A 45 -10.68 9.44 13.71
C ASN A 45 -9.73 8.29 13.27
N ALA A 46 -10.13 7.04 13.48
CA ALA A 46 -9.33 5.88 13.13
C ALA A 46 -9.11 5.73 11.60
N VAL A 47 -10.05 6.19 10.78
CA VAL A 47 -9.90 6.17 9.32
C VAL A 47 -8.92 7.25 8.86
N ASP A 48 -8.98 8.45 9.44
CA ASP A 48 -7.98 9.49 9.21
C ASP A 48 -6.56 8.99 9.55
N ALA A 49 -6.42 8.36 10.71
CA ALA A 49 -5.15 7.78 11.14
C ALA A 49 -4.66 6.70 10.16
N ALA A 50 -5.54 5.82 9.71
CA ALA A 50 -5.18 4.76 8.75
C ALA A 50 -4.76 5.34 7.39
N VAL A 51 -5.44 6.35 6.88
CA VAL A 51 -5.10 7.02 5.62
C VAL A 51 -3.74 7.75 5.73
N ALA A 52 -3.51 8.47 6.82
CA ALA A 52 -2.23 9.15 7.04
C ALA A 52 -1.05 8.16 7.16
N MET A 53 -1.25 7.05 7.89
CA MET A 53 -0.27 5.97 7.95
C MET A 53 -0.03 5.37 6.56
N ALA A 54 -1.09 5.04 5.83
CA ALA A 54 -1.00 4.44 4.50
C ALA A 54 -0.23 5.35 3.52
N ALA A 55 -0.46 6.66 3.57
CA ALA A 55 0.28 7.62 2.76
C ALA A 55 1.75 7.76 3.17
N ALA A 56 2.13 7.46 4.40
CA ALA A 56 3.51 7.49 4.84
C ALA A 56 4.29 6.19 4.53
N MET A 57 3.61 5.05 4.46
CA MET A 57 4.26 3.75 4.29
C MET A 57 5.06 3.58 2.99
N PRO A 58 4.65 4.10 1.81
CA PRO A 58 5.48 4.06 0.60
C PRO A 58 6.84 4.75 0.74
N LEU A 59 6.95 5.74 1.62
CA LEU A 59 8.21 6.37 1.97
C LEU A 59 8.98 5.57 3.02
N LEU A 60 8.30 5.17 4.10
CA LEU A 60 8.91 4.56 5.28
C LEU A 60 9.31 3.09 5.07
N GLU A 61 8.63 2.38 4.19
CA GLU A 61 8.85 0.98 3.84
C GLU A 61 8.66 0.74 2.32
N PRO A 62 9.51 1.34 1.46
CA PRO A 62 9.32 1.34 0.01
C PRO A 62 9.42 -0.04 -0.64
N THR A 63 9.96 -1.04 0.06
CA THR A 63 10.06 -2.42 -0.42
C THR A 63 8.77 -3.22 -0.29
N GLY A 64 7.81 -2.74 0.49
CA GLY A 64 6.53 -3.40 0.74
C GLY A 64 5.31 -2.55 0.39
N ASN A 65 5.50 -1.27 0.11
CA ASN A 65 4.42 -0.31 -0.12
C ASN A 65 4.76 0.63 -1.28
N GLY A 66 3.73 1.17 -1.94
CA GLY A 66 3.92 2.12 -3.04
C GLY A 66 2.62 2.79 -3.46
N LEU A 67 2.73 3.93 -4.16
CA LEU A 67 1.57 4.56 -4.81
C LEU A 67 0.98 3.67 -5.91
N GLY A 68 1.78 2.76 -6.47
CA GLY A 68 1.37 1.76 -7.43
C GLY A 68 0.73 0.50 -6.81
N SER A 69 0.49 0.50 -5.51
CA SER A 69 -0.05 -0.64 -4.77
C SER A 69 -1.57 -0.72 -4.81
N ASP A 70 -2.08 -1.83 -4.27
CA ASP A 70 -3.49 -2.04 -3.96
C ASP A 70 -3.87 -1.35 -2.64
N CYS A 71 -5.18 -1.16 -2.44
CA CYS A 71 -5.73 -0.80 -1.15
C CYS A 71 -6.96 -1.66 -0.83
N PHE A 72 -6.93 -2.29 0.34
CA PHE A 72 -8.08 -3.02 0.88
C PHE A 72 -8.35 -2.53 2.29
N ALA A 73 -9.62 -2.32 2.62
CA ALA A 73 -9.98 -1.93 3.96
C ALA A 73 -11.18 -2.69 4.49
N LEU A 74 -11.14 -2.97 5.80
CA LEU A 74 -12.30 -3.35 6.60
C LEU A 74 -12.49 -2.29 7.68
N VAL A 75 -13.64 -1.63 7.68
CA VAL A 75 -13.95 -0.51 8.57
C VAL A 75 -15.19 -0.85 9.38
N TRP A 76 -14.99 -1.03 10.69
CA TRP A 76 -16.12 -1.15 11.63
C TRP A 76 -16.58 0.24 12.07
N ILE A 77 -17.84 0.52 11.87
CA ILE A 77 -18.48 1.76 12.33
C ILE A 77 -19.44 1.43 13.46
N GLU A 78 -19.04 1.81 14.67
CA GLU A 78 -19.78 1.47 15.89
C GLU A 78 -21.19 2.06 15.91
N ARG A 79 -21.37 3.30 15.42
CA ARG A 79 -22.68 3.94 15.30
C ARG A 79 -23.62 3.13 14.42
N ASP A 80 -23.13 2.56 13.33
CA ASP A 80 -23.93 1.83 12.34
C ASP A 80 -24.02 0.33 12.68
N LYS A 81 -23.25 -0.13 13.69
CA LYS A 81 -23.08 -1.56 14.05
C LYS A 81 -22.76 -2.41 12.82
N ARG A 82 -21.99 -1.86 11.91
CA ARG A 82 -21.72 -2.47 10.60
C ARG A 82 -20.24 -2.44 10.24
N LEU A 83 -19.81 -3.53 9.60
CA LEU A 83 -18.52 -3.65 8.97
C LEU A 83 -18.65 -3.35 7.47
N TYR A 84 -17.83 -2.44 6.99
CA TYR A 84 -17.72 -2.06 5.58
C TYR A 84 -16.44 -2.63 4.98
N GLY A 85 -16.52 -3.12 3.75
CA GLY A 85 -15.36 -3.57 2.98
C GLY A 85 -15.10 -2.65 1.81
N LEU A 86 -13.84 -2.24 1.60
CA LEU A 86 -13.40 -1.54 0.40
C LEU A 86 -12.45 -2.43 -0.37
N ASN A 87 -12.69 -2.56 -1.67
CA ASN A 87 -11.79 -3.18 -2.64
C ASN A 87 -11.28 -2.12 -3.61
N ALA A 88 -10.01 -1.78 -3.48
CA ALA A 88 -9.27 -0.95 -4.42
C ALA A 88 -8.01 -1.71 -4.86
N SER A 89 -8.21 -2.92 -5.45
CA SER A 89 -7.12 -3.81 -5.88
C SER A 89 -6.50 -3.42 -7.22
N GLY A 90 -7.12 -2.49 -7.94
CA GLY A 90 -6.78 -2.21 -9.32
C GLY A 90 -7.30 -3.27 -10.30
N VAL A 91 -7.16 -2.99 -11.56
CA VAL A 91 -7.57 -3.86 -12.67
C VAL A 91 -6.39 -4.09 -13.61
N ALA A 92 -6.41 -5.20 -14.33
CA ALA A 92 -5.44 -5.41 -15.40
C ALA A 92 -5.69 -4.42 -16.54
N PRO A 93 -4.63 -3.97 -17.25
CA PRO A 93 -4.80 -3.16 -18.46
C PRO A 93 -5.71 -3.85 -19.48
N MET A 94 -6.62 -3.10 -20.11
CA MET A 94 -7.54 -3.62 -21.11
C MET A 94 -6.81 -4.24 -22.32
N ALA A 95 -5.59 -3.81 -22.57
CA ALA A 95 -4.73 -4.35 -23.62
C ALA A 95 -4.23 -5.78 -23.33
N LEU A 96 -4.40 -6.32 -22.11
CA LEU A 96 -3.97 -7.67 -21.71
C LEU A 96 -5.14 -8.62 -21.57
N SER A 97 -4.93 -9.87 -21.99
CA SER A 97 -5.81 -11.01 -21.72
C SER A 97 -4.98 -12.26 -21.41
N ALA A 98 -5.60 -13.26 -20.79
CA ALA A 98 -4.94 -14.53 -20.51
C ALA A 98 -4.44 -15.21 -21.80
N GLU A 99 -5.21 -15.10 -22.90
CA GLU A 99 -4.85 -15.63 -24.22
C GLU A 99 -3.60 -14.94 -24.77
N LYS A 100 -3.54 -13.60 -24.66
CA LYS A 100 -2.39 -12.81 -25.10
C LYS A 100 -1.12 -13.16 -24.31
N VAL A 101 -1.23 -13.31 -22.99
CA VAL A 101 -0.10 -13.72 -22.15
C VAL A 101 0.38 -15.13 -22.50
N ARG A 102 -0.54 -16.07 -22.75
CA ARG A 102 -0.19 -17.42 -23.21
C ARG A 102 0.45 -17.43 -24.59
N ALA A 103 -0.04 -16.60 -25.51
CA ALA A 103 0.55 -16.45 -26.85
C ALA A 103 1.99 -15.92 -26.82
N MET A 104 2.38 -15.20 -25.76
CA MET A 104 3.77 -14.79 -25.50
C MET A 104 4.65 -15.90 -24.92
N GLY A 105 4.11 -17.13 -24.74
CA GLY A 105 4.84 -18.28 -24.23
C GLY A 105 4.81 -18.46 -22.71
N TYR A 106 4.05 -17.66 -21.97
CA TYR A 106 3.96 -17.77 -20.52
C TYR A 106 2.88 -18.79 -20.10
N THR A 107 3.24 -19.72 -19.22
CA THR A 107 2.31 -20.66 -18.60
C THR A 107 1.78 -20.15 -17.25
N GLU A 108 2.49 -19.19 -16.64
CA GLU A 108 2.12 -18.47 -15.44
C GLU A 108 2.47 -16.99 -15.58
N MET A 109 1.83 -16.12 -14.78
CA MET A 109 2.15 -14.70 -14.80
C MET A 109 3.57 -14.46 -14.28
N PRO A 110 4.44 -13.73 -15.01
CA PRO A 110 5.78 -13.38 -14.53
C PRO A 110 5.71 -12.55 -13.25
N LYS A 111 6.77 -12.64 -12.44
CA LYS A 111 6.83 -11.96 -11.13
C LYS A 111 7.29 -10.50 -11.20
N ALA A 112 7.72 -10.04 -12.37
CA ALA A 112 8.23 -8.69 -12.58
C ALA A 112 7.91 -8.22 -14.00
N GLY A 113 8.02 -6.93 -14.23
CA GLY A 113 7.78 -6.31 -15.52
C GLY A 113 6.36 -5.77 -15.68
N TRP A 114 6.04 -5.41 -16.90
CA TRP A 114 4.76 -4.80 -17.21
C TRP A 114 3.58 -5.78 -17.16
N LEU A 115 3.80 -7.08 -17.46
CA LEU A 115 2.71 -8.06 -17.52
C LEU A 115 1.92 -8.19 -16.19
N PRO A 116 2.57 -8.27 -15.00
CA PRO A 116 1.85 -8.34 -13.73
C PRO A 116 1.42 -6.98 -13.19
N THR A 117 1.73 -5.89 -13.89
CA THR A 117 1.43 -4.52 -13.41
C THR A 117 -0.04 -4.20 -13.65
N MET A 118 -0.72 -3.74 -12.62
CA MET A 118 -2.14 -3.40 -12.63
C MET A 118 -2.32 -1.88 -12.44
N VAL A 119 -3.49 -1.38 -12.79
CA VAL A 119 -3.87 0.01 -12.46
C VAL A 119 -3.77 0.18 -10.93
N PRO A 120 -3.04 1.17 -10.43
CA PRO A 120 -2.88 1.39 -9.00
C PRO A 120 -4.19 1.68 -8.28
N GLY A 121 -4.43 1.02 -7.16
CA GLY A 121 -5.65 1.21 -6.36
C GLY A 121 -5.45 2.05 -5.10
N ALA A 122 -4.21 2.17 -4.59
CA ALA A 122 -3.96 2.78 -3.29
C ALA A 122 -4.42 4.25 -3.19
N PRO A 123 -4.06 5.17 -4.09
CA PRO A 123 -4.44 6.58 -3.93
C PRO A 123 -5.95 6.80 -3.93
N VAL A 124 -6.69 6.18 -4.85
CA VAL A 124 -8.16 6.33 -4.87
C VAL A 124 -8.81 5.60 -3.70
N GLY A 125 -8.24 4.50 -3.22
CA GLY A 125 -8.70 3.83 -2.01
C GLY A 125 -8.57 4.71 -0.78
N TRP A 126 -7.49 5.47 -0.64
CA TRP A 126 -7.31 6.45 0.45
C TRP A 126 -8.32 7.59 0.36
N ALA A 127 -8.51 8.14 -0.84
CA ALA A 127 -9.50 9.20 -1.08
C ALA A 127 -10.91 8.71 -0.77
N GLU A 128 -11.28 7.49 -1.18
CA GLU A 128 -12.60 6.92 -0.95
C GLU A 128 -12.88 6.63 0.53
N LEU A 129 -11.88 6.13 1.27
CA LEU A 129 -11.96 5.95 2.73
C LEU A 129 -12.15 7.29 3.43
N ASN A 130 -11.36 8.29 3.06
CA ASN A 130 -11.44 9.64 3.62
C ASN A 130 -12.78 10.29 3.31
N ARG A 131 -13.21 10.28 2.06
CA ARG A 131 -14.49 10.86 1.62
C ARG A 131 -15.69 10.29 2.39
N ARG A 132 -15.69 8.98 2.69
CA ARG A 132 -16.82 8.32 3.33
C ARG A 132 -16.81 8.42 4.85
N PHE A 133 -15.65 8.33 5.47
CA PHE A 133 -15.53 8.17 6.93
C PHE A 133 -14.53 9.12 7.57
N GLY A 134 -13.73 9.83 6.79
CA GLY A 134 -12.74 10.78 7.30
C GLY A 134 -13.38 12.04 7.87
N THR A 135 -12.62 12.74 8.69
CA THR A 135 -12.98 14.01 9.31
C THR A 135 -11.97 15.12 9.03
N LYS A 136 -10.78 14.75 8.53
CA LYS A 136 -9.70 15.65 8.14
C LYS A 136 -9.51 15.65 6.64
N SER A 137 -8.97 16.72 6.09
CA SER A 137 -8.62 16.81 4.67
C SER A 137 -7.42 15.92 4.32
N LEU A 138 -7.31 15.47 3.08
CA LEU A 138 -6.13 14.73 2.61
C LEU A 138 -4.84 15.57 2.75
N ALA A 139 -4.93 16.89 2.64
CA ALA A 139 -3.79 17.78 2.86
C ALA A 139 -3.25 17.68 4.30
N GLU A 140 -4.14 17.65 5.30
CA GLU A 140 -3.74 17.44 6.70
C GLU A 140 -3.18 16.03 6.91
N LEU A 141 -3.80 15.01 6.32
CA LEU A 141 -3.41 13.62 6.51
C LEU A 141 -2.08 13.26 5.82
N PHE A 142 -1.77 13.90 4.71
CA PHE A 142 -0.50 13.67 3.99
C PHE A 142 0.65 14.55 4.50
N ALA A 143 0.37 15.61 5.26
CA ALA A 143 1.40 16.52 5.77
C ALA A 143 2.54 15.83 6.53
N PRO A 144 2.32 14.84 7.43
CA PRO A 144 3.42 14.14 8.09
C PRO A 144 4.32 13.37 7.11
N ALA A 145 3.74 12.70 6.12
CA ALA A 145 4.51 11.97 5.11
C ALA A 145 5.32 12.94 4.22
N ILE A 146 4.74 14.08 3.88
CA ILE A 146 5.41 15.15 3.12
C ILE A 146 6.63 15.70 3.91
N SER A 147 6.45 15.98 5.21
CA SER A 147 7.52 16.46 6.08
C SER A 147 8.68 15.44 6.12
N TYR A 148 8.41 14.16 6.40
CA TYR A 148 9.46 13.13 6.38
C TYR A 148 10.15 12.99 5.02
N ALA A 149 9.40 13.15 3.91
CA ALA A 149 9.97 13.05 2.57
C ALA A 149 10.95 14.19 2.25
N GLU A 150 10.73 15.39 2.81
CA GLU A 150 11.54 16.59 2.60
C GLU A 150 12.63 16.76 3.65
N GLU A 151 12.29 16.57 4.93
CA GLU A 151 13.19 16.83 6.05
C GLU A 151 14.13 15.67 6.37
N ARG A 152 13.92 14.53 5.72
CA ARG A 152 14.63 13.25 5.93
C ARG A 152 14.16 12.49 7.18
N TYR A 153 14.31 11.17 7.14
CA TYR A 153 14.06 10.31 8.31
C TYR A 153 15.10 9.19 8.38
N PRO A 154 15.38 8.67 9.59
CA PRO A 154 16.31 7.55 9.75
C PRO A 154 15.69 6.24 9.29
N VAL A 155 16.37 5.51 8.39
CA VAL A 155 15.90 4.23 7.88
C VAL A 155 15.87 3.17 9.00
N PRO A 156 14.73 2.50 9.26
CA PRO A 156 14.64 1.46 10.30
C PRO A 156 15.44 0.21 9.95
N VAL A 157 15.89 -0.54 10.96
CA VAL A 157 16.74 -1.73 10.81
C VAL A 157 16.11 -2.78 9.88
N ASN A 158 14.82 -3.08 10.08
CA ASN A 158 14.13 -4.10 9.26
C ASN A 158 13.97 -3.63 7.82
N VAL A 159 13.67 -2.36 7.61
CA VAL A 159 13.54 -1.75 6.29
C VAL A 159 14.88 -1.76 5.55
N ALA A 160 15.98 -1.39 6.22
CA ALA A 160 17.32 -1.44 5.64
C ALA A 160 17.70 -2.84 5.12
N ARG A 161 17.38 -3.88 5.91
CA ARG A 161 17.61 -5.29 5.51
C ARG A 161 16.80 -5.69 4.28
N GLN A 162 15.53 -5.28 4.23
CA GLN A 162 14.66 -5.54 3.07
C GLN A 162 15.17 -4.77 1.84
N TRP A 163 15.55 -3.53 2.03
CA TRP A 163 16.07 -2.66 0.98
C TRP A 163 17.33 -3.25 0.31
N GLU A 164 18.28 -3.72 1.12
CA GLU A 164 19.47 -4.41 0.62
C GLU A 164 19.12 -5.68 -0.17
N ARG A 165 18.23 -6.52 0.37
CA ARG A 165 17.77 -7.75 -0.30
C ARG A 165 17.09 -7.46 -1.63
N ASP A 166 16.18 -6.48 -1.65
CA ASP A 166 15.40 -6.17 -2.84
C ASP A 166 16.23 -5.42 -3.88
N SER A 167 17.20 -4.62 -3.48
CA SER A 167 18.18 -4.03 -4.40
C SER A 167 19.01 -5.09 -5.12
N ARG A 168 19.44 -6.16 -4.43
CA ARG A 168 20.11 -7.29 -5.08
C ARG A 168 19.19 -8.03 -6.06
N ARG A 169 17.92 -8.22 -5.72
CA ARG A 169 16.92 -8.85 -6.59
C ARG A 169 16.67 -8.02 -7.85
N ILE A 170 16.54 -6.71 -7.70
CA ILE A 170 16.34 -5.78 -8.81
C ILE A 170 17.59 -5.74 -9.71
N ALA A 171 18.80 -5.69 -9.14
CA ALA A 171 20.03 -5.74 -9.91
C ALA A 171 20.12 -7.00 -10.77
N LYS A 172 19.74 -8.17 -10.23
CA LYS A 172 19.65 -9.41 -10.98
C LYS A 172 18.65 -9.32 -12.13
N ALA A 173 17.44 -8.81 -11.86
CA ALA A 173 16.40 -8.66 -12.88
C ALA A 173 16.81 -7.68 -14.00
N MET A 174 17.53 -6.61 -13.67
CA MET A 174 18.11 -5.68 -14.67
C MET A 174 19.15 -6.37 -15.54
N ALA A 175 20.05 -7.17 -14.94
CA ALA A 175 21.07 -7.90 -15.67
C ALA A 175 20.47 -8.95 -16.64
N GLU A 176 19.30 -9.48 -16.31
CA GLU A 176 18.54 -10.42 -17.13
C GLU A 176 17.67 -9.71 -18.19
N ASN A 177 17.76 -8.38 -18.33
CA ASN A 177 16.92 -7.51 -19.20
C ASN A 177 15.41 -7.66 -18.96
N ALA A 178 15.03 -8.06 -17.77
CA ALA A 178 13.65 -8.37 -17.48
C ALA A 178 12.77 -7.10 -17.39
N VAL A 179 13.33 -5.92 -17.00
CA VAL A 179 12.52 -4.71 -16.79
C VAL A 179 13.40 -3.46 -16.61
N PRO A 180 12.93 -2.27 -17.03
CA PRO A 180 13.61 -1.02 -16.73
C PRO A 180 13.43 -0.66 -15.24
N HIS A 181 14.41 -0.99 -14.41
CA HIS A 181 14.43 -0.64 -13.00
C HIS A 181 15.38 0.54 -12.67
N GLU A 182 15.75 1.32 -13.65
CA GLU A 182 16.64 2.47 -13.50
C GLU A 182 16.14 3.49 -12.48
N TYR A 183 14.81 3.67 -12.38
CA TYR A 183 14.18 4.58 -11.42
C TYR A 183 14.30 4.09 -9.97
N TRP A 184 14.34 2.77 -9.73
CA TRP A 184 14.68 2.26 -8.41
C TRP A 184 16.08 2.70 -8.02
N TRP A 185 17.05 2.52 -8.93
CA TRP A 185 18.44 2.90 -8.70
C TRP A 185 18.59 4.39 -8.43
N LYS A 186 17.96 5.22 -9.26
CA LYS A 186 17.97 6.67 -9.12
C LYS A 186 17.35 7.14 -7.80
N SER A 187 16.26 6.52 -7.35
CA SER A 187 15.45 7.01 -6.23
C SER A 187 15.85 6.39 -4.89
N PHE A 188 16.27 5.13 -4.88
CA PHE A 188 16.41 4.34 -3.66
C PHE A 188 17.82 3.81 -3.42
N ILE A 189 18.78 4.15 -4.25
CA ILE A 189 20.19 3.79 -4.09
C ILE A 189 21.01 5.08 -3.97
N LYS A 190 22.01 5.05 -3.09
CA LYS A 190 22.92 6.20 -2.91
C LYS A 190 23.81 6.42 -4.16
N PRO A 191 24.37 7.61 -4.36
CA PRO A 191 25.26 7.88 -5.49
C PRO A 191 26.49 6.97 -5.56
N ASP A 192 26.92 6.39 -4.43
CA ASP A 192 28.02 5.40 -4.35
C ASP A 192 27.61 3.99 -4.80
N GLY A 193 26.36 3.79 -5.23
CA GLY A 193 25.82 2.51 -5.66
C GLY A 193 25.40 1.59 -4.53
N THR A 194 25.44 2.03 -3.27
CA THR A 194 25.07 1.21 -2.11
C THR A 194 23.65 1.53 -1.62
N PRO A 195 22.90 0.53 -1.08
CA PRO A 195 21.62 0.76 -0.45
C PRO A 195 21.77 1.54 0.87
N TYR A 196 20.68 2.18 1.30
CA TYR A 196 20.63 2.86 2.59
C TYR A 196 20.72 1.84 3.74
N ARG A 197 21.53 2.17 4.76
CA ARG A 197 21.72 1.38 5.98
C ARG A 197 20.81 1.87 7.10
N ALA A 198 20.63 1.04 8.11
CA ALA A 198 19.88 1.42 9.31
C ALA A 198 20.48 2.68 9.97
N GLY A 199 19.61 3.65 10.27
CA GLY A 199 19.99 4.93 10.86
C GLY A 199 20.48 6.00 9.87
N GLU A 200 20.77 5.64 8.61
CA GLU A 200 21.07 6.64 7.58
C GLU A 200 19.81 7.46 7.24
N LEU A 201 20.00 8.72 6.94
CA LEU A 201 18.90 9.64 6.63
C LEU A 201 18.51 9.53 5.16
N PHE A 202 17.27 9.14 4.91
CA PHE A 202 16.68 9.09 3.57
C PHE A 202 15.70 10.25 3.37
N HIS A 203 15.63 10.79 2.17
CA HIS A 203 14.62 11.75 1.75
C HIS A 203 14.17 11.46 0.33
N PHE A 204 12.94 11.87 0.01
CA PHE A 204 12.35 11.62 -1.30
C PHE A 204 11.44 12.78 -1.71
N PRO A 205 12.00 13.93 -2.16
CA PRO A 205 11.23 15.13 -2.46
C PRO A 205 10.23 14.93 -3.60
N ASP A 206 10.51 14.06 -4.57
CA ASP A 206 9.55 13.72 -5.64
C ASP A 206 8.28 13.07 -5.08
N TYR A 207 8.41 12.29 -4.00
CA TYR A 207 7.27 11.72 -3.29
C TYR A 207 6.44 12.81 -2.61
N ALA A 208 7.08 13.76 -1.96
CA ALA A 208 6.40 14.91 -1.35
C ALA A 208 5.61 15.73 -2.38
N ALA A 209 6.23 16.02 -3.53
CA ALA A 209 5.57 16.73 -4.63
C ALA A 209 4.35 15.95 -5.14
N THR A 210 4.47 14.63 -5.27
CA THR A 210 3.37 13.76 -5.68
C THR A 210 2.23 13.78 -4.66
N LEU A 211 2.53 13.65 -3.36
CA LEU A 211 1.50 13.71 -2.32
C LEU A 211 0.76 15.06 -2.27
N ARG A 212 1.47 16.17 -2.53
CA ARG A 212 0.82 17.49 -2.65
C ARG A 212 -0.16 17.53 -3.82
N SER A 213 0.23 17.00 -4.97
CA SER A 213 -0.67 16.91 -6.13
C SER A 213 -1.89 16.04 -5.84
N LEU A 214 -1.70 14.91 -5.16
CA LEU A 214 -2.80 14.03 -4.75
C LEU A 214 -3.74 14.73 -3.75
N ALA A 215 -3.19 15.40 -2.75
CA ALA A 215 -3.97 16.13 -1.74
C ALA A 215 -4.79 17.28 -2.35
N ALA A 216 -4.23 17.98 -3.34
CA ALA A 216 -4.89 19.11 -4.00
C ALA A 216 -6.06 18.71 -4.91
N THR A 217 -6.15 17.42 -5.27
CA THR A 217 -7.11 16.91 -6.26
C THR A 217 -7.93 15.72 -5.76
N ASP A 218 -7.94 15.46 -4.44
CA ASP A 218 -8.54 14.26 -3.86
C ASP A 218 -8.13 12.97 -4.59
N CYS A 219 -6.84 12.89 -4.95
CA CYS A 219 -6.20 11.84 -5.73
C CYS A 219 -6.64 11.74 -7.21
N GLU A 220 -7.51 12.62 -7.71
CA GLU A 220 -7.99 12.56 -9.10
C GLU A 220 -6.87 12.76 -10.12
N SER A 221 -5.83 13.56 -9.83
CA SER A 221 -4.68 13.74 -10.74
C SER A 221 -3.93 12.45 -11.09
N TYR A 222 -4.10 11.41 -10.26
CA TYR A 222 -3.49 10.08 -10.50
C TYR A 222 -4.26 9.25 -11.54
N TYR A 223 -5.55 9.53 -11.72
CA TYR A 223 -6.45 8.74 -12.58
C TYR A 223 -6.97 9.53 -13.78
N ARG A 224 -7.10 10.85 -13.67
CA ARG A 224 -7.71 11.73 -14.70
C ARG A 224 -6.97 13.05 -14.87
N GLY A 225 -5.61 13.02 -14.74
CA GLY A 225 -4.79 14.22 -14.82
C GLY A 225 -3.32 13.96 -15.09
N ALA A 226 -2.48 14.94 -14.78
CA ALA A 226 -1.08 14.99 -15.16
C ALA A 226 -0.24 13.80 -14.65
N LEU A 227 -0.57 13.21 -13.49
CA LEU A 227 0.14 12.02 -13.00
C LEU A 227 -0.19 10.79 -13.87
N MET A 228 -1.47 10.59 -14.20
CA MET A 228 -1.91 9.53 -15.12
C MET A 228 -1.22 9.66 -16.48
N GLU A 229 -1.21 10.86 -17.08
CA GLU A 229 -0.56 11.11 -18.38
C GLU A 229 0.92 10.72 -18.36
N ARG A 230 1.63 11.06 -17.29
CA ARG A 230 3.05 10.68 -17.11
C ARG A 230 3.23 9.17 -16.98
N ILE A 231 2.35 8.49 -16.24
CA ILE A 231 2.41 7.03 -16.06
C ILE A 231 2.16 6.32 -17.39
N VAL A 232 1.14 6.75 -18.14
CA VAL A 232 0.80 6.18 -19.45
C VAL A 232 1.91 6.45 -20.47
N ALA A 233 2.47 7.66 -20.50
CA ALA A 233 3.60 7.99 -21.37
C ALA A 233 4.82 7.13 -21.06
N PHE A 234 5.15 6.92 -19.78
CA PHE A 234 6.23 6.02 -19.38
C PHE A 234 5.95 4.57 -19.76
N SER A 235 4.72 4.09 -19.53
CA SER A 235 4.29 2.76 -19.96
C SER A 235 4.53 2.55 -21.46
N ARG A 236 4.05 3.47 -22.30
CA ARG A 236 4.25 3.43 -23.74
C ARG A 236 5.73 3.43 -24.15
N ALA A 237 6.52 4.29 -23.53
CA ALA A 237 7.94 4.42 -23.85
C ALA A 237 8.77 3.18 -23.47
N THR A 238 8.31 2.37 -22.51
CA THR A 238 9.04 1.23 -21.96
C THR A 238 8.39 -0.12 -22.24
N GLY A 239 7.42 -0.17 -23.20
CA GLY A 239 6.77 -1.43 -23.61
C GLY A 239 5.70 -1.92 -22.65
N GLY A 240 5.11 -1.02 -21.85
CA GLY A 240 3.96 -1.32 -20.99
C GLY A 240 2.63 -1.35 -21.76
N TYR A 241 1.57 -1.66 -21.02
CA TYR A 241 0.24 -1.95 -21.59
C TYR A 241 -0.82 -0.92 -21.20
N PHE A 242 -0.47 0.09 -20.41
CA PHE A 242 -1.43 1.10 -19.94
C PHE A 242 -1.85 2.06 -21.08
N CYS A 243 -3.14 2.37 -21.05
CA CYS A 243 -3.72 3.51 -21.76
C CYS A 243 -4.51 4.39 -20.77
N GLU A 244 -4.95 5.54 -21.22
CA GLU A 244 -5.70 6.50 -20.41
C GLU A 244 -7.01 5.92 -19.88
N ASP A 245 -7.71 5.14 -20.69
CA ASP A 245 -9.01 4.53 -20.36
C ASP A 245 -8.87 3.52 -19.20
N ASP A 246 -7.74 2.85 -19.04
CA ASP A 246 -7.48 1.96 -17.91
C ASP A 246 -7.61 2.70 -16.58
N PHE A 247 -7.12 3.93 -16.53
CA PHE A 247 -7.17 4.78 -15.33
C PHE A 247 -8.50 5.52 -15.20
N CYS A 248 -8.98 6.12 -16.29
CA CYS A 248 -10.20 6.93 -16.27
C CYS A 248 -11.44 6.13 -15.88
N ASN A 249 -11.49 4.87 -16.26
CA ASN A 249 -12.61 3.98 -15.98
C ASN A 249 -12.46 3.21 -14.65
N TYR A 250 -11.31 3.34 -13.98
CA TYR A 250 -11.10 2.64 -12.73
C TYR A 250 -11.76 3.36 -11.55
N HIS A 251 -12.51 2.61 -10.75
CA HIS A 251 -13.13 3.05 -9.50
C HIS A 251 -13.00 1.95 -8.43
N PRO A 252 -12.75 2.31 -7.17
CA PRO A 252 -12.79 1.36 -6.07
C PRO A 252 -14.24 0.94 -5.77
N GLU A 253 -14.40 -0.25 -5.21
CA GLU A 253 -15.70 -0.84 -4.93
C GLU A 253 -15.92 -1.02 -3.44
N TRP A 254 -17.05 -0.54 -2.91
CA TRP A 254 -17.55 -0.94 -1.60
C TRP A 254 -18.21 -2.30 -1.70
N VAL A 255 -17.69 -3.28 -0.97
CA VAL A 255 -18.10 -4.68 -1.03
C VAL A 255 -18.60 -5.18 0.33
N GLU A 256 -19.54 -6.09 0.32
CA GLU A 256 -19.91 -6.80 1.55
C GLU A 256 -18.76 -7.75 1.93
N PRO A 257 -18.27 -7.67 3.20
CA PRO A 257 -17.24 -8.57 3.68
C PRO A 257 -17.69 -10.03 3.65
N ILE A 258 -16.78 -10.91 3.31
CA ILE A 258 -17.01 -12.37 3.37
C ILE A 258 -16.79 -12.82 4.81
N THR A 259 -17.75 -13.58 5.34
CA THR A 259 -17.67 -14.13 6.68
C THR A 259 -17.60 -15.65 6.64
N GLN A 260 -16.80 -16.23 7.53
CA GLN A 260 -16.67 -17.66 7.73
C GLN A 260 -16.62 -17.96 9.21
N ASP A 261 -17.53 -18.78 9.68
CA ASP A 261 -17.50 -19.27 11.05
C ASP A 261 -16.52 -20.45 11.16
N TYR A 262 -15.62 -20.36 12.14
CA TYR A 262 -14.68 -21.43 12.48
C TYR A 262 -14.64 -21.61 14.00
N ARG A 263 -15.15 -22.74 14.49
CA ARG A 263 -15.34 -23.01 15.92
C ARG A 263 -16.19 -21.89 16.57
N ALA A 264 -15.68 -21.21 17.60
CA ALA A 264 -16.36 -20.11 18.29
C ALA A 264 -16.00 -18.71 17.75
N ILE A 265 -15.32 -18.63 16.60
CA ILE A 265 -14.82 -17.36 16.03
C ILE A 265 -15.43 -17.17 14.65
N ARG A 266 -15.94 -15.96 14.39
CA ARG A 266 -16.29 -15.51 13.05
C ARG A 266 -15.10 -14.80 12.43
N SER A 267 -14.51 -15.39 11.40
CA SER A 267 -13.47 -14.75 10.56
C SER A 267 -14.15 -13.89 9.50
N VAL A 268 -13.63 -12.68 9.31
CA VAL A 268 -14.13 -11.74 8.32
C VAL A 268 -13.00 -11.31 7.41
N ARG A 269 -13.29 -11.21 6.11
CA ARG A 269 -12.33 -10.71 5.10
C ARG A 269 -13.00 -9.75 4.15
N SER A 270 -12.23 -8.84 3.60
CA SER A 270 -12.65 -8.08 2.43
C SER A 270 -12.88 -9.05 1.27
N ARG A 271 -13.92 -8.82 0.48
CA ARG A 271 -14.12 -9.54 -0.78
C ARG A 271 -13.04 -9.08 -1.74
N GLN A 272 -11.99 -9.85 -1.75
CA GLN A 272 -10.88 -9.69 -2.69
C GLN A 272 -11.02 -10.71 -3.81
N THR A 273 -10.31 -10.49 -4.89
CA THR A 273 -10.03 -11.49 -5.90
C THR A 273 -9.42 -12.78 -5.30
N ALA A 274 -9.26 -13.81 -6.06
CA ALA A 274 -8.90 -15.21 -5.75
C ALA A 274 -8.22 -15.58 -4.40
N THR A 275 -7.42 -14.72 -3.78
CA THR A 275 -6.66 -15.05 -2.55
C THR A 275 -7.55 -15.14 -1.30
N ALA A 276 -8.56 -14.28 -1.17
CA ALA A 276 -9.48 -14.32 -0.04
C ALA A 276 -10.40 -15.55 -0.12
N LEU A 277 -10.82 -15.96 -1.31
CA LEU A 277 -11.58 -17.17 -1.55
C LEU A 277 -10.79 -18.42 -1.14
N ARG A 278 -9.50 -18.50 -1.45
CA ARG A 278 -8.64 -19.62 -1.03
C ARG A 278 -8.49 -19.74 0.48
N CYS A 279 -8.46 -18.65 1.22
CA CYS A 279 -8.37 -18.69 2.69
C CYS A 279 -9.68 -19.14 3.35
N SER A 280 -10.84 -18.71 2.83
CA SER A 280 -12.14 -19.16 3.34
C SER A 280 -12.40 -20.65 3.07
N TRP A 281 -11.93 -21.18 1.94
CA TRP A 281 -12.01 -22.61 1.60
C TRP A 281 -11.11 -23.49 2.49
N ARG A 282 -9.91 -23.02 2.84
CA ARG A 282 -8.99 -23.77 3.72
C ARG A 282 -9.42 -23.80 5.17
N SER A 283 -10.26 -22.88 5.62
CA SER A 283 -10.80 -22.89 6.98
C SER A 283 -12.11 -23.68 7.11
N ALA A 284 -12.69 -24.11 6.00
CA ALA A 284 -13.91 -24.93 5.96
C ALA A 284 -13.63 -26.45 5.83
N SER A 285 -12.40 -26.87 5.57
CA SER A 285 -11.90 -28.25 5.58
C SER A 285 -11.10 -28.51 6.86
#